data_e5afe347a5f78d396b505b26a2e738e1
#
_entry.id   e5afe347a5f78d396b505b26a2e738e1
#
_cell.length_a   1.000
_cell.length_b   1.000
_cell.length_c   1.000
_cell.angle_alpha   90.00
_cell.angle_beta   90.00
_cell.angle_gamma   90.00
#
_symmetry.space_group_name_H-M   'P 1'
#
loop_
_entity.id
_entity.type
_entity.pdbx_description
1 polymer ?
#
loop_
_entity_poly.entity_id
_entity_poly.type
_entity_poly.pdbx_seq_one_letter_code
_entity_poly.pdbx_strand_id
1 'polypeptide(L)'
;GELTKYRRAIRRKNEDNEKLPVIFNDYMNCLWGDPTTEKELPLIDKAKEAGCEYFCVDCGWYSAGFWWDGVGEWLPSKERFPGGLKEVMDYIRSKGMVPGVWLELEVMGIKCPKADKVPDDWYFMRHGKKVYDRSRYQLDFRNPEVIAHATEVIDRLVNEYGVGYIKMDYNIEPGIGTELNADSAGDGLLG
;
A
#
# COMPACT_ATOMS: atom_id res chain seq x y z
N GLY A 1 23.18 18.86 3.99
CA GLY A 1 24.46 18.19 3.64
C GLY A 1 24.44 17.62 2.23
N GLU A 2 25.53 17.00 1.76
CA GLU A 2 25.68 16.48 0.40
C GLU A 2 24.63 15.42 0.03
N LEU A 3 24.27 14.52 0.95
CA LEU A 3 23.21 13.54 0.75
C LEU A 3 21.86 14.22 0.43
N THR A 4 21.54 15.32 1.09
CA THR A 4 20.32 16.07 0.81
C THR A 4 20.35 16.70 -0.58
N LYS A 5 21.49 17.24 -1.01
CA LYS A 5 21.67 17.77 -2.36
C LYS A 5 21.50 16.66 -3.42
N TYR A 6 22.14 15.51 -3.19
CA TYR A 6 22.03 14.34 -4.07
C TYR A 6 20.55 13.89 -4.21
N ARG A 7 19.86 13.67 -3.09
CA ARG A 7 18.42 13.30 -3.10
C ARG A 7 17.56 14.29 -3.85
N ARG A 8 17.82 15.59 -3.70
CA ARG A 8 17.10 16.64 -4.45
C ARG A 8 17.41 16.59 -5.95
N ALA A 9 18.64 16.24 -6.33
CA ALA A 9 19.05 16.15 -7.74
C ALA A 9 18.42 14.96 -8.47
N ILE A 10 18.32 13.79 -7.81
CA ILE A 10 17.77 12.57 -8.41
C ILE A 10 16.24 12.46 -8.30
N ARG A 11 15.60 13.26 -7.42
CA ARG A 11 14.17 13.21 -7.20
C ARG A 11 13.40 13.61 -8.47
N ARG A 12 12.45 12.77 -8.87
CA ARG A 12 11.46 13.14 -9.89
C ARG A 12 10.61 14.28 -9.34
N LYS A 13 10.59 15.41 -10.03
CA LYS A 13 9.75 16.55 -9.67
C LYS A 13 8.34 16.32 -10.17
N ASN A 14 7.36 16.69 -9.37
CA ASN A 14 5.95 16.77 -9.73
C ASN A 14 5.34 18.02 -9.09
N GLU A 15 4.10 18.33 -9.45
CA GLU A 15 3.40 19.52 -9.01
C GLU A 15 3.22 19.57 -7.49
N ASP A 16 2.96 18.42 -6.85
CA ASP A 16 2.76 18.33 -5.39
C ASP A 16 4.04 18.67 -4.60
N ASN A 17 5.22 18.45 -5.20
CA ASN A 17 6.50 18.86 -4.57
C ASN A 17 6.65 20.38 -4.45
N GLU A 18 5.90 21.14 -5.24
CA GLU A 18 5.91 22.61 -5.22
C GLU A 18 4.72 23.16 -4.43
N LYS A 19 3.53 22.58 -4.60
CA LYS A 19 2.30 23.00 -3.94
C LYS A 19 2.21 22.57 -2.47
N LEU A 20 2.84 21.45 -2.11
CA LEU A 20 2.80 20.87 -0.75
C LEU A 20 1.37 20.76 -0.21
N PRO A 21 0.49 19.98 -0.88
CA PRO A 21 -0.92 19.90 -0.52
C PRO A 21 -1.12 19.37 0.90
N VAL A 22 -2.18 19.81 1.56
CA VAL A 22 -2.58 19.31 2.88
C VAL A 22 -3.31 17.99 2.72
N ILE A 23 -2.76 16.92 3.31
CA ILE A 23 -3.29 15.56 3.21
C ILE A 23 -3.89 15.16 4.56
N PHE A 24 -5.16 14.77 4.57
CA PHE A 24 -5.75 14.03 5.69
C PHE A 24 -5.47 12.55 5.55
N ASN A 25 -5.05 11.90 6.62
CA ASN A 25 -4.87 10.46 6.70
C ASN A 25 -5.69 9.93 7.89
N ASP A 26 -6.50 8.90 7.67
CA ASP A 26 -7.47 8.41 8.63
C ASP A 26 -6.91 7.48 9.71
N TYR A 27 -5.60 7.14 9.68
CA TYR A 27 -5.02 6.16 10.61
C TYR A 27 -4.75 6.73 11.99
N MET A 28 -3.74 7.63 12.10
CA MET A 28 -3.23 8.11 13.39
C MET A 28 -4.26 8.98 14.12
N ASN A 29 -4.51 8.65 15.38
CA ASN A 29 -5.48 9.34 16.23
C ASN A 29 -6.92 9.36 15.67
N CYS A 30 -7.23 8.45 14.74
CA CYS A 30 -8.51 8.36 14.07
C CYS A 30 -8.99 6.90 14.01
N LEU A 31 -8.93 6.22 12.86
CA LEU A 31 -9.54 4.89 12.66
C LEU A 31 -8.63 3.70 12.98
N TRP A 32 -7.31 3.89 13.06
CA TRP A 32 -6.35 2.85 13.43
C TRP A 32 -6.43 1.57 12.57
N GLY A 33 -6.73 1.72 11.28
CA GLY A 33 -6.85 0.60 10.34
C GLY A 33 -8.21 -0.09 10.36
N ASP A 34 -9.25 0.62 10.79
CA ASP A 34 -10.64 0.17 10.75
C ASP A 34 -11.56 1.09 9.90
N PRO A 35 -11.17 1.36 8.62
CA PRO A 35 -11.96 2.18 7.71
C PRO A 35 -13.23 1.44 7.29
N THR A 36 -14.34 2.15 7.24
CA THR A 36 -15.61 1.67 6.67
C THR A 36 -16.31 2.82 5.98
N THR A 37 -17.20 2.55 5.01
CA THR A 37 -17.98 3.61 4.34
C THR A 37 -18.64 4.54 5.38
N GLU A 38 -19.26 3.98 6.41
CA GLU A 38 -19.97 4.75 7.45
C GLU A 38 -19.05 5.72 8.21
N LYS A 39 -17.81 5.30 8.49
CA LYS A 39 -16.83 6.13 9.23
C LYS A 39 -16.16 7.16 8.33
N GLU A 40 -15.89 6.77 7.08
CA GLU A 40 -15.15 7.61 6.14
C GLU A 40 -15.96 8.83 5.67
N LEU A 41 -17.24 8.66 5.32
CA LEU A 41 -18.03 9.75 4.77
C LEU A 41 -18.06 11.00 5.66
N PRO A 42 -18.34 10.92 6.97
CA PRO A 42 -18.28 12.10 7.84
C PRO A 42 -16.87 12.67 8.04
N LEU A 43 -15.82 11.81 8.02
CA LEU A 43 -14.43 12.29 8.10
C LEU A 43 -14.02 13.07 6.86
N ILE A 44 -14.45 12.64 5.68
CA ILE A 44 -14.21 13.34 4.41
C ILE A 44 -14.80 14.74 4.47
N ASP A 45 -16.04 14.90 4.99
CA ASP A 45 -16.66 16.21 5.15
C ASP A 45 -15.83 17.10 6.09
N LYS A 46 -15.39 16.57 7.22
CA LYS A 46 -14.58 17.32 8.19
C LYS A 46 -13.17 17.65 7.68
N ALA A 47 -12.55 16.75 6.94
CA ALA A 47 -11.28 17.02 6.29
C ALA A 47 -11.41 18.18 5.28
N LYS A 48 -12.49 18.20 4.50
CA LYS A 48 -12.78 19.31 3.59
C LYS A 48 -13.01 20.64 4.32
N GLU A 49 -13.81 20.64 5.38
CA GLU A 49 -14.04 21.82 6.22
C GLU A 49 -12.73 22.36 6.80
N ALA A 50 -11.79 21.46 7.17
CA ALA A 50 -10.47 21.81 7.66
C ALA A 50 -9.50 22.32 6.58
N GLY A 51 -9.91 22.32 5.32
CA GLY A 51 -9.10 22.82 4.20
C GLY A 51 -8.13 21.78 3.62
N CYS A 52 -8.33 20.49 3.88
CA CYS A 52 -7.53 19.43 3.25
C CYS A 52 -7.80 19.35 1.75
N GLU A 53 -6.77 19.04 1.00
CA GLU A 53 -6.78 18.92 -0.47
C GLU A 53 -6.76 17.47 -0.92
N TYR A 54 -6.24 16.56 -0.08
CA TYR A 54 -6.16 15.13 -0.28
C TYR A 54 -6.78 14.41 0.91
N PHE A 55 -7.39 13.26 0.64
CA PHE A 55 -7.89 12.36 1.68
C PHE A 55 -7.39 10.94 1.42
N CYS A 56 -6.60 10.40 2.35
CA CYS A 56 -6.00 9.07 2.26
C CYS A 56 -6.72 8.09 3.18
N VAL A 57 -7.39 7.10 2.59
CA VAL A 57 -7.87 5.91 3.29
C VAL A 57 -6.67 5.02 3.57
N ASP A 58 -6.28 4.91 4.82
CA ASP A 58 -5.09 4.17 5.24
C ASP A 58 -5.32 2.65 5.26
N CYS A 59 -4.49 1.89 5.93
CA CYS A 59 -4.57 0.43 5.99
C CYS A 59 -5.94 -0.08 6.45
N GLY A 60 -6.28 -1.33 6.08
CA GLY A 60 -7.51 -2.01 6.48
C GLY A 60 -8.60 -2.05 5.42
N TRP A 61 -8.56 -1.21 4.39
CA TRP A 61 -9.59 -1.18 3.34
C TRP A 61 -9.73 -2.50 2.55
N TYR A 62 -8.71 -3.32 2.55
CA TYR A 62 -8.59 -4.59 1.82
C TYR A 62 -8.91 -5.84 2.65
N SER A 63 -9.14 -5.70 3.96
CA SER A 63 -9.31 -6.84 4.86
C SER A 63 -10.54 -6.66 5.75
N ALA A 64 -11.37 -7.70 5.87
CA ALA A 64 -12.50 -7.71 6.80
C ALA A 64 -12.08 -7.80 8.27
N GLY A 65 -10.95 -8.48 8.54
CA GLY A 65 -10.40 -8.67 9.90
C GLY A 65 -9.33 -7.65 10.26
N PHE A 66 -8.39 -8.09 11.11
CA PHE A 66 -7.24 -7.27 11.46
C PHE A 66 -6.35 -7.04 10.24
N TRP A 67 -6.13 -5.79 9.91
CA TRP A 67 -5.51 -5.39 8.65
C TRP A 67 -4.08 -5.89 8.45
N TRP A 68 -3.34 -6.09 9.56
CA TRP A 68 -1.91 -6.32 9.56
C TRP A 68 -1.47 -7.56 8.79
N ASP A 69 -2.16 -8.69 8.99
CA ASP A 69 -1.79 -9.99 8.42
C ASP A 69 -2.57 -10.36 7.14
N GLY A 70 -3.46 -9.47 6.68
CA GLY A 70 -4.28 -9.64 5.48
C GLY A 70 -3.79 -8.90 4.23
N VAL A 71 -2.67 -8.17 4.29
CA VAL A 71 -2.10 -7.43 3.16
C VAL A 71 -1.70 -8.34 2.00
N GLY A 72 -1.76 -7.86 0.75
CA GLY A 72 -1.17 -8.54 -0.40
C GLY A 72 -2.07 -8.71 -1.61
N GLU A 73 -3.36 -9.04 -1.45
CA GLU A 73 -4.28 -9.18 -2.60
C GLU A 73 -4.85 -7.84 -3.07
N TRP A 74 -5.00 -6.90 -2.13
CA TRP A 74 -5.41 -5.53 -2.37
C TRP A 74 -6.77 -5.40 -3.07
N LEU A 75 -7.71 -6.27 -2.69
CA LEU A 75 -9.10 -6.19 -3.08
C LEU A 75 -9.93 -5.55 -1.97
N PRO A 76 -10.81 -4.58 -2.28
CA PRO A 76 -11.62 -3.93 -1.24
C PRO A 76 -12.49 -4.91 -0.45
N SER A 77 -12.51 -4.75 0.86
CA SER A 77 -13.38 -5.53 1.73
C SER A 77 -14.84 -5.16 1.50
N LYS A 78 -15.65 -6.13 1.09
CA LYS A 78 -17.11 -5.94 0.90
C LYS A 78 -17.84 -5.69 2.21
N GLU A 79 -17.29 -6.19 3.33
CA GLU A 79 -17.86 -5.95 4.65
C GLU A 79 -17.68 -4.49 5.07
N ARG A 80 -16.49 -3.92 4.82
CA ARG A 80 -16.16 -2.53 5.16
C ARG A 80 -16.78 -1.53 4.20
N PHE A 81 -16.83 -1.89 2.92
CA PHE A 81 -17.32 -1.05 1.83
C PHE A 81 -18.41 -1.78 1.04
N PRO A 82 -19.65 -1.86 1.57
CA PRO A 82 -20.75 -2.58 0.90
C PRO A 82 -21.07 -2.04 -0.51
N GLY A 83 -20.93 -0.73 -0.71
CA GLY A 83 -21.06 -0.06 -2.02
C GLY A 83 -19.80 -0.07 -2.86
N GLY A 84 -18.72 -0.71 -2.35
CA GLY A 84 -17.39 -0.75 -2.96
C GLY A 84 -16.52 0.46 -2.56
N LEU A 85 -15.21 0.27 -2.62
CA LEU A 85 -14.25 1.35 -2.32
C LEU A 85 -14.44 2.56 -3.25
N LYS A 86 -14.89 2.32 -4.47
CA LYS A 86 -15.13 3.37 -5.46
C LYS A 86 -16.15 4.40 -4.98
N GLU A 87 -17.16 4.01 -4.22
CA GLU A 87 -18.14 4.92 -3.62
C GLU A 87 -17.44 5.98 -2.76
N VAL A 88 -16.53 5.56 -1.90
CA VAL A 88 -15.75 6.46 -1.02
C VAL A 88 -14.81 7.34 -1.85
N MET A 89 -14.12 6.79 -2.85
CA MET A 89 -13.25 7.55 -3.74
C MET A 89 -14.02 8.62 -4.53
N ASP A 90 -15.21 8.28 -5.04
CA ASP A 90 -16.09 9.23 -5.72
C ASP A 90 -16.59 10.31 -4.78
N TYR A 91 -16.89 9.97 -3.52
CA TYR A 91 -17.31 10.94 -2.52
C TYR A 91 -16.20 11.95 -2.21
N ILE A 92 -14.94 11.49 -2.02
CA ILE A 92 -13.79 12.38 -1.84
C ILE A 92 -13.67 13.35 -3.01
N ARG A 93 -13.77 12.85 -4.26
CA ARG A 93 -13.73 13.70 -5.45
C ARG A 93 -14.87 14.70 -5.50
N SER A 94 -16.09 14.31 -5.09
CA SER A 94 -17.25 15.20 -5.05
C SER A 94 -17.07 16.40 -4.12
N LYS A 95 -16.20 16.27 -3.11
CA LYS A 95 -15.80 17.36 -2.20
C LYS A 95 -14.63 18.18 -2.76
N GLY A 96 -14.14 17.88 -3.96
CA GLY A 96 -13.00 18.57 -4.57
C GLY A 96 -11.65 18.24 -3.93
N MET A 97 -11.51 17.05 -3.35
CA MET A 97 -10.25 16.52 -2.84
C MET A 97 -9.74 15.39 -3.73
N VAL A 98 -8.44 15.14 -3.70
CA VAL A 98 -7.81 14.00 -4.37
C VAL A 98 -7.95 12.76 -3.48
N PRO A 99 -8.55 11.65 -3.97
CA PRO A 99 -8.64 10.43 -3.21
C PRO A 99 -7.30 9.70 -3.16
N GLY A 100 -6.96 9.17 -1.99
CA GLY A 100 -5.75 8.40 -1.77
C GLY A 100 -5.99 7.10 -1.03
N VAL A 101 -5.06 6.16 -1.17
CA VAL A 101 -5.03 4.89 -0.43
C VAL A 101 -3.64 4.55 0.05
N TRP A 102 -3.59 3.76 1.11
CA TRP A 102 -2.37 3.16 1.64
C TRP A 102 -2.09 1.82 0.96
N LEU A 103 -0.83 1.56 0.67
CA LEU A 103 -0.31 0.29 0.15
C LEU A 103 1.00 -0.11 0.82
N GLU A 104 1.23 -1.41 0.89
CA GLU A 104 2.49 -2.05 1.24
C GLU A 104 2.75 -3.19 0.26
N LEU A 105 3.17 -2.83 -0.97
CA LEU A 105 3.22 -3.75 -2.12
C LEU A 105 4.29 -4.82 -2.01
N GLU A 106 5.34 -4.59 -1.23
CA GLU A 106 6.49 -5.48 -1.12
C GLU A 106 6.25 -6.70 -0.24
N VAL A 107 5.06 -6.82 0.35
CA VAL A 107 4.76 -7.88 1.31
C VAL A 107 3.45 -8.59 1.03
N MET A 108 3.34 -9.82 1.54
CA MET A 108 2.10 -10.58 1.60
C MET A 108 1.87 -11.12 3.01
N GLY A 109 0.73 -10.80 3.58
CA GLY A 109 0.33 -11.25 4.91
C GLY A 109 0.05 -12.75 4.95
N ILE A 110 0.34 -13.38 6.07
CA ILE A 110 0.15 -14.83 6.25
C ILE A 110 -1.32 -15.26 6.17
N LYS A 111 -2.28 -14.34 6.35
CA LYS A 111 -3.72 -14.59 6.20
C LYS A 111 -4.29 -14.03 4.88
N CYS A 112 -3.44 -13.53 4.00
CA CYS A 112 -3.87 -13.12 2.68
C CYS A 112 -4.39 -14.35 1.90
N PRO A 113 -5.60 -14.31 1.32
CA PRO A 113 -6.15 -15.45 0.58
C PRO A 113 -5.29 -15.91 -0.61
N LYS A 114 -4.40 -15.04 -1.08
CA LYS A 114 -3.46 -15.31 -2.18
C LYS A 114 -2.17 -15.98 -1.71
N ALA A 115 -1.80 -15.88 -0.43
CA ALA A 115 -0.49 -16.29 0.08
C ALA A 115 -0.12 -17.76 -0.17
N ASP A 116 -1.11 -18.67 -0.10
CA ASP A 116 -0.91 -20.10 -0.34
C ASP A 116 -1.27 -20.52 -1.78
N LYS A 117 -1.62 -19.57 -2.65
CA LYS A 117 -2.02 -19.84 -4.04
C LYS A 117 -0.94 -19.49 -5.04
N VAL A 118 0.09 -18.78 -4.62
CA VAL A 118 1.22 -18.38 -5.47
C VAL A 118 2.43 -19.27 -5.18
N PRO A 119 3.32 -19.48 -6.18
CA PRO A 119 4.53 -20.27 -5.99
C PRO A 119 5.49 -19.67 -4.95
N ASP A 120 6.35 -20.50 -4.40
CA ASP A 120 7.34 -20.06 -3.39
C ASP A 120 8.38 -19.08 -3.95
N ASP A 121 8.60 -19.05 -5.27
CA ASP A 121 9.51 -18.12 -5.94
C ASP A 121 8.95 -16.66 -6.04
N TRP A 122 7.73 -16.45 -5.58
CA TRP A 122 7.22 -15.10 -5.33
C TRP A 122 7.85 -14.46 -4.09
N TYR A 123 8.44 -15.29 -3.20
CA TYR A 123 8.90 -14.83 -1.90
C TYR A 123 10.42 -14.88 -1.76
N PHE A 124 10.96 -14.03 -0.94
CA PHE A 124 12.30 -14.22 -0.44
C PHE A 124 12.37 -15.55 0.32
N MET A 125 13.39 -16.37 -0.02
CA MET A 125 13.61 -17.68 0.58
C MET A 125 14.97 -17.74 1.27
N ARG A 126 15.00 -18.31 2.47
CA ARG A 126 16.24 -18.64 3.18
C ARG A 126 16.13 -20.00 3.86
N HIS A 127 17.14 -20.84 3.68
CA HIS A 127 17.17 -22.19 4.27
C HIS A 127 15.90 -23.00 3.94
N GLY A 128 15.39 -22.86 2.71
CA GLY A 128 14.18 -23.54 2.24
C GLY A 128 12.87 -23.04 2.85
N LYS A 129 12.86 -21.84 3.44
CA LYS A 129 11.67 -21.24 4.05
C LYS A 129 11.45 -19.81 3.54
N LYS A 130 10.18 -19.41 3.45
CA LYS A 130 9.81 -18.02 3.16
C LYS A 130 10.40 -17.11 4.23
N VAL A 131 10.99 -15.99 3.82
CA VAL A 131 11.43 -14.94 4.74
C VAL A 131 10.20 -14.33 5.38
N TYR A 132 10.16 -14.36 6.70
CA TYR A 132 9.01 -14.00 7.50
C TYR A 132 9.40 -12.98 8.57
N ASP A 133 8.64 -11.90 8.66
CA ASP A 133 8.71 -10.96 9.76
C ASP A 133 7.32 -10.39 10.05
N ARG A 134 6.95 -10.30 11.33
CA ARG A 134 5.73 -9.66 11.82
C ARG A 134 4.46 -10.04 11.04
N SER A 135 4.24 -11.34 10.84
CA SER A 135 3.08 -11.91 10.10
C SER A 135 3.03 -11.58 8.61
N ARG A 136 4.16 -11.27 8.00
CA ARG A 136 4.30 -10.96 6.58
C ARG A 136 5.45 -11.71 5.95
N TYR A 137 5.29 -12.08 4.70
CA TYR A 137 6.33 -12.59 3.82
C TYR A 137 6.84 -11.46 2.93
N GLN A 138 8.15 -11.40 2.70
CA GLN A 138 8.75 -10.51 1.72
C GLN A 138 8.53 -11.05 0.32
N LEU A 139 7.97 -10.25 -0.59
CA LEU A 139 7.87 -10.56 -2.01
C LEU A 139 9.18 -10.27 -2.73
N ASP A 140 9.48 -11.07 -3.75
CA ASP A 140 10.68 -10.93 -4.59
C ASP A 140 10.35 -10.18 -5.89
N PHE A 141 10.63 -8.90 -5.91
CA PHE A 141 10.38 -8.05 -7.09
C PHE A 141 11.34 -8.30 -8.27
N ARG A 142 12.28 -9.24 -8.13
CA ARG A 142 13.04 -9.77 -9.28
C ARG A 142 12.18 -10.76 -10.10
N ASN A 143 11.12 -11.32 -9.48
CA ASN A 143 10.17 -12.17 -10.17
C ASN A 143 9.19 -11.34 -11.00
N PRO A 144 9.11 -11.55 -12.35
CA PRO A 144 8.22 -10.77 -13.21
C PRO A 144 6.73 -10.94 -12.89
N GLU A 145 6.30 -12.06 -12.30
CA GLU A 145 4.92 -12.25 -11.90
C GLU A 145 4.55 -11.40 -10.68
N VAL A 146 5.50 -11.17 -9.77
CA VAL A 146 5.32 -10.23 -8.63
C VAL A 146 5.19 -8.80 -9.15
N ILE A 147 6.02 -8.41 -10.12
CA ILE A 147 5.91 -7.10 -10.78
C ILE A 147 4.56 -6.96 -11.49
N ALA A 148 4.12 -8.00 -12.21
CA ALA A 148 2.82 -8.00 -12.89
C ALA A 148 1.67 -7.86 -11.89
N HIS A 149 1.72 -8.56 -10.76
CA HIS A 149 0.73 -8.42 -9.68
C HIS A 149 0.69 -7.00 -9.10
N ALA A 150 1.84 -6.42 -8.79
CA ALA A 150 1.92 -5.04 -8.29
C ALA A 150 1.37 -4.04 -9.32
N THR A 151 1.68 -4.23 -10.60
CA THR A 151 1.17 -3.41 -11.71
C THR A 151 -0.34 -3.51 -11.80
N GLU A 152 -0.92 -4.72 -11.77
CA GLU A 152 -2.37 -4.94 -11.77
C GLU A 152 -3.06 -4.21 -10.60
N VAL A 153 -2.46 -4.27 -9.39
CA VAL A 153 -2.99 -3.57 -8.22
C VAL A 153 -3.03 -2.06 -8.44
N ILE A 154 -1.92 -1.48 -8.90
CA ILE A 154 -1.82 -0.04 -9.17
C ILE A 154 -2.81 0.37 -10.27
N ASP A 155 -2.84 -0.37 -11.39
CA ASP A 155 -3.73 -0.08 -12.51
C ASP A 155 -5.20 -0.09 -12.08
N ARG A 156 -5.61 -1.07 -11.29
CA ARG A 156 -6.96 -1.14 -10.73
C ARG A 156 -7.28 0.06 -9.84
N LEU A 157 -6.39 0.41 -8.93
CA LEU A 157 -6.61 1.54 -8.04
C LEU A 157 -6.72 2.87 -8.80
N VAL A 158 -5.85 3.08 -9.78
CA VAL A 158 -5.84 4.32 -10.56
C VAL A 158 -6.99 4.36 -11.57
N ASN A 159 -7.16 3.30 -12.36
CA ASN A 159 -8.05 3.32 -13.52
C ASN A 159 -9.51 2.96 -13.18
N GLU A 160 -9.74 2.05 -12.20
CA GLU A 160 -11.09 1.66 -11.83
C GLU A 160 -11.65 2.50 -10.69
N TYR A 161 -10.84 2.77 -9.65
CA TYR A 161 -11.29 3.53 -8.47
C TYR A 161 -10.93 5.01 -8.54
N GLY A 162 -10.05 5.41 -9.47
CA GLY A 162 -9.65 6.80 -9.69
C GLY A 162 -8.82 7.36 -8.55
N VAL A 163 -7.99 6.51 -7.92
CA VAL A 163 -7.04 6.93 -6.89
C VAL A 163 -6.00 7.87 -7.50
N GLY A 164 -5.80 9.02 -6.92
CA GLY A 164 -4.82 10.02 -7.35
C GLY A 164 -3.62 10.18 -6.42
N TYR A 165 -3.65 9.53 -5.26
CA TYR A 165 -2.56 9.54 -4.27
C TYR A 165 -2.37 8.14 -3.67
N ILE A 166 -1.13 7.70 -3.60
CA ILE A 166 -0.77 6.43 -2.97
C ILE A 166 0.26 6.67 -1.88
N LYS A 167 -0.09 6.30 -0.64
CA LYS A 167 0.85 6.23 0.47
C LYS A 167 1.50 4.85 0.45
N MET A 168 2.75 4.80 0.01
CA MET A 168 3.56 3.58 0.06
C MET A 168 4.20 3.44 1.43
N ASP A 169 4.00 2.30 2.07
CA ASP A 169 4.54 1.98 3.38
C ASP A 169 5.38 0.71 3.34
N TYR A 170 6.19 0.48 4.38
CA TYR A 170 6.98 -0.73 4.53
C TYR A 170 7.29 -0.97 6.01
N ASN A 171 6.82 -2.08 6.59
CA ASN A 171 6.76 -2.30 8.04
C ASN A 171 7.46 -3.57 8.52
N ILE A 172 8.25 -4.23 7.66
CA ILE A 172 8.99 -5.42 8.03
C ILE A 172 10.49 -5.27 7.77
N GLU A 173 11.26 -6.19 8.35
CA GLU A 173 12.70 -6.28 8.16
C GLU A 173 13.03 -7.62 7.50
N PRO A 174 13.29 -7.68 6.17
CA PRO A 174 13.56 -8.94 5.45
C PRO A 174 14.94 -9.54 5.82
N GLY A 175 15.77 -8.79 6.51
CA GLY A 175 17.13 -9.18 6.89
C GLY A 175 18.10 -9.14 5.70
N ILE A 176 18.91 -10.20 5.56
CA ILE A 176 20.02 -10.24 4.60
C ILE A 176 19.61 -10.56 3.15
N GLY A 177 18.31 -10.70 2.84
CA GLY A 177 17.81 -10.97 1.50
C GLY A 177 17.38 -12.42 1.27
N THR A 178 17.45 -12.87 0.02
CA THR A 178 17.01 -14.20 -0.44
C THR A 178 18.14 -15.01 -1.05
N GLU A 179 18.09 -16.33 -0.85
CA GLU A 179 19.00 -17.29 -1.49
C GLU A 179 18.47 -17.77 -2.85
N LEU A 180 17.23 -17.46 -3.17
CA LEU A 180 16.58 -17.92 -4.40
C LEU A 180 17.13 -17.16 -5.61
N ASN A 181 17.64 -17.92 -6.61
CA ASN A 181 18.19 -17.35 -7.85
C ASN A 181 19.24 -16.24 -7.59
N ALA A 182 20.12 -16.48 -6.61
CA ALA A 182 21.17 -15.57 -6.20
C ALA A 182 22.39 -16.35 -5.71
N ASP A 183 23.59 -15.82 -5.89
CA ASP A 183 24.84 -16.45 -5.42
C ASP A 183 24.95 -16.40 -3.90
N SER A 184 24.32 -15.42 -3.28
CA SER A 184 24.21 -15.28 -1.82
C SER A 184 22.92 -14.53 -1.45
N ALA A 185 22.54 -14.61 -0.17
CA ALA A 185 21.37 -13.88 0.30
C ALA A 185 21.51 -12.35 0.15
N GLY A 186 22.76 -11.85 0.25
CA GLY A 186 23.04 -10.42 0.02
C GLY A 186 22.83 -9.99 -1.44
N ASP A 187 23.22 -10.83 -2.40
CA ASP A 187 22.98 -10.57 -3.82
C ASP A 187 21.48 -10.54 -4.13
N GLY A 188 20.74 -11.46 -3.52
CA GLY A 188 19.29 -11.49 -3.63
C GLY A 188 18.56 -10.27 -3.07
N LEU A 189 19.21 -9.48 -2.21
CA LEU A 189 18.66 -8.23 -1.71
C LEU A 189 18.90 -7.07 -2.67
N LEU A 190 19.99 -7.11 -3.43
CA LEU A 190 20.46 -6.00 -4.29
C LEU A 190 19.95 -6.10 -5.73
N GLY A 191 19.35 -7.21 -6.10
CA GLY A 191 18.84 -7.50 -7.45
C GLY A 191 17.59 -6.74 -7.86
#